data_8fa80e6048d63bbe720d4145c646a3e3
#
_entry.id   8fa80e6048d63bbe720d4145c646a3e3
#
_cell.length_a   1.000
_cell.length_b   1.000
_cell.length_c   1.000
_cell.angle_alpha   90.00
_cell.angle_beta   90.00
_cell.angle_gamma   90.00
#
_symmetry.space_group_name_H-M   'P 1'
#
loop_
_entity.id
_entity.type
_entity.pdbx_description
1 polymer ?
#
loop_
_entity_poly.entity_id
_entity_poly.type
_entity_poly.pdbx_seq_one_letter_code
_entity_poly.pdbx_strand_id
1 'polypeptide(L)'
;MTVAESFPLQGRRIWLTGAHGFLGNHVMAALRLRGADILAPTEAECDLLDPGAARRFIQAQRPEGVIHMAALVGGIGANRKHPGSFFYANLAMGLQLIEACRLESVAKVLVLGTVCAYPKFTPVPFREEELWNGYPEETNAPYGIAKKALLVQLQSYRQEYGLRGVFLIPVNLYGPGDHLDLENNHVIPALIRKFLEAKASDAPAVEIWGTGQASREFLYVKDAAEAICEGMARLESDEPVNLGTGDEITIRDLAGKVKDLVGYRGGLVFNPAYPDGQPKRQLDTSRALRLFGWKAGTGLDQGLRETIDWMRPILAARQ
;
A
#
# COMPACT_ATOMS: atom_id res chain seq x y z
N MET A 1 19.59 17.98 0.97
CA MET A 1 19.55 18.39 2.39
C MET A 1 18.75 17.36 3.16
N THR A 2 19.28 16.82 4.26
CA THR A 2 18.54 15.86 5.10
C THR A 2 17.54 16.61 5.97
N VAL A 3 16.26 16.31 5.84
CA VAL A 3 15.21 16.92 6.69
C VAL A 3 15.38 16.37 8.11
N ALA A 4 15.38 17.25 9.11
CA ALA A 4 15.54 16.83 10.51
C ALA A 4 14.34 15.99 10.98
N GLU A 5 14.59 15.07 11.90
CA GLU A 5 13.54 14.29 12.53
C GLU A 5 12.79 15.14 13.57
N SER A 6 11.49 15.32 13.36
CA SER A 6 10.59 15.99 14.30
C SER A 6 9.92 15.02 15.27
N PHE A 7 9.96 13.72 14.93
CA PHE A 7 9.44 12.63 15.74
C PHE A 7 10.38 11.42 15.66
N PRO A 8 11.56 11.44 16.36
CA PRO A 8 12.50 10.32 16.35
C PRO A 8 11.84 9.03 16.81
N LEU A 9 12.07 7.94 16.08
CA LEU A 9 11.37 6.66 16.35
C LEU A 9 12.02 5.84 17.47
N GLN A 10 13.31 6.06 17.73
CA GLN A 10 14.04 5.30 18.76
C GLN A 10 13.43 5.48 20.15
N GLY A 11 13.11 4.36 20.80
CA GLY A 11 12.47 4.31 22.11
C GLY A 11 11.01 4.73 22.14
N ARG A 12 10.44 5.21 21.03
CA ARG A 12 9.03 5.59 20.95
C ARG A 12 8.14 4.38 20.87
N ARG A 13 7.05 4.43 21.62
CA ARG A 13 5.98 3.42 21.55
C ARG A 13 5.06 3.72 20.39
N ILE A 14 5.10 2.87 19.36
CA ILE A 14 4.35 3.03 18.11
C ILE A 14 3.30 1.92 17.99
N TRP A 15 2.04 2.30 17.91
CA TRP A 15 0.97 1.37 17.56
C TRP A 15 0.88 1.24 16.05
N LEU A 16 1.10 0.01 15.54
CA LEU A 16 1.03 -0.34 14.14
C LEU A 16 -0.23 -1.19 13.89
N THR A 17 -1.26 -0.62 13.27
CA THR A 17 -2.43 -1.39 12.85
C THR A 17 -2.18 -2.06 11.50
N GLY A 18 -2.71 -3.27 11.28
CA GLY A 18 -2.41 -4.04 10.08
C GLY A 18 -0.98 -4.61 10.06
N ALA A 19 -0.34 -4.72 11.22
CA ALA A 19 1.05 -5.15 11.40
C ALA A 19 1.35 -6.54 10.83
N HIS A 20 0.37 -7.44 10.86
CA HIS A 20 0.51 -8.84 10.42
C HIS A 20 0.21 -9.06 8.93
N GLY A 21 -0.18 -7.99 8.21
CA GLY A 21 -0.38 -8.02 6.76
C GLY A 21 0.93 -7.94 5.97
N PHE A 22 0.81 -8.00 4.64
CA PHE A 22 1.93 -7.93 3.71
C PHE A 22 2.87 -6.75 4.00
N LEU A 23 2.38 -5.52 3.87
CA LEU A 23 3.16 -4.30 4.14
C LEU A 23 3.53 -4.20 5.64
N GLY A 24 2.62 -4.60 6.53
CA GLY A 24 2.80 -4.49 7.98
C GLY A 24 4.03 -5.19 8.51
N ASN A 25 4.33 -6.40 8.02
CA ASN A 25 5.52 -7.14 8.40
C ASN A 25 6.81 -6.40 8.05
N HIS A 26 6.86 -5.73 6.90
CA HIS A 26 8.03 -4.95 6.47
C HIS A 26 8.17 -3.64 7.27
N VAL A 27 7.06 -2.94 7.54
CA VAL A 27 7.07 -1.75 8.40
C VAL A 27 7.48 -2.10 9.82
N MET A 28 6.99 -3.21 10.36
CA MET A 28 7.40 -3.69 11.68
C MET A 28 8.91 -3.99 11.74
N ALA A 29 9.46 -4.62 10.70
CA ALA A 29 10.91 -4.85 10.60
C ALA A 29 11.70 -3.53 10.51
N ALA A 30 11.25 -2.57 9.71
CA ALA A 30 11.89 -1.27 9.56
C ALA A 30 11.82 -0.42 10.85
N LEU A 31 10.72 -0.48 11.59
CA LEU A 31 10.58 0.17 12.91
C LEU A 31 11.51 -0.45 13.96
N ARG A 32 11.64 -1.79 13.99
CA ARG A 32 12.57 -2.50 14.89
C ARG A 32 14.02 -2.07 14.66
N LEU A 33 14.44 -1.95 13.40
CA LEU A 33 15.78 -1.48 13.03
C LEU A 33 16.04 -0.04 13.51
N ARG A 34 15.00 0.76 13.69
CA ARG A 34 15.06 2.14 14.21
C ARG A 34 14.90 2.22 15.73
N GLY A 35 14.81 1.06 16.42
CA GLY A 35 14.71 0.99 17.87
C GLY A 35 13.37 1.44 18.45
N ALA A 36 12.28 1.40 17.66
CA ALA A 36 10.93 1.69 18.16
C ALA A 36 10.40 0.54 19.05
N ASP A 37 9.64 0.89 20.09
CA ASP A 37 8.80 -0.03 20.86
C ASP A 37 7.46 -0.22 20.14
N ILE A 38 7.20 -1.43 19.61
CA ILE A 38 6.10 -1.67 18.67
C ILE A 38 4.94 -2.37 19.37
N LEU A 39 3.76 -1.74 19.33
CA LEU A 39 2.49 -2.35 19.67
C LEU A 39 1.82 -2.84 18.39
N ALA A 40 1.63 -4.15 18.26
CA ALA A 40 1.11 -4.80 17.07
C ALA A 40 -0.01 -5.80 17.41
N PRO A 41 -1.16 -5.33 17.97
CA PRO A 41 -2.26 -6.23 18.30
C PRO A 41 -2.84 -6.87 17.04
N THR A 42 -3.30 -8.10 17.18
CA THR A 42 -4.14 -8.79 16.19
C THR A 42 -5.56 -8.19 16.21
N GLU A 43 -6.36 -8.50 15.18
CA GLU A 43 -7.78 -8.13 15.17
C GLU A 43 -8.55 -8.67 16.37
N ALA A 44 -8.24 -9.89 16.80
CA ALA A 44 -8.86 -10.49 18.01
C ALA A 44 -8.53 -9.74 19.32
N GLU A 45 -7.37 -9.09 19.40
CA GLU A 45 -6.94 -8.30 20.55
C GLU A 45 -7.46 -6.86 20.50
N CYS A 46 -7.65 -6.30 19.31
CA CYS A 46 -8.18 -4.96 19.10
C CYS A 46 -8.91 -4.87 17.76
N ASP A 47 -10.21 -5.20 17.75
CA ASP A 47 -11.07 -5.02 16.59
C ASP A 47 -11.39 -3.54 16.39
N LEU A 48 -10.85 -2.95 15.33
CA LEU A 48 -11.07 -1.54 15.00
C LEU A 48 -12.50 -1.24 14.50
N LEU A 49 -13.32 -2.26 14.24
CA LEU A 49 -14.75 -2.09 13.94
C LEU A 49 -15.60 -2.04 15.21
N ASP A 50 -15.08 -2.50 16.36
CA ASP A 50 -15.76 -2.35 17.66
C ASP A 50 -15.66 -0.88 18.11
N PRO A 51 -16.80 -0.18 18.29
CA PRO A 51 -16.82 1.19 18.79
C PRO A 51 -16.09 1.33 20.12
N GLY A 52 -15.08 2.18 20.18
CA GLY A 52 -14.28 2.44 21.37
C GLY A 52 -13.11 1.49 21.61
N ALA A 53 -12.93 0.40 20.86
CA ALA A 53 -11.79 -0.51 21.03
C ALA A 53 -10.46 0.22 20.87
N ALA A 54 -10.31 1.04 19.84
CA ALA A 54 -9.13 1.86 19.62
C ALA A 54 -8.82 2.76 20.82
N ARG A 55 -9.84 3.41 21.39
CA ARG A 55 -9.66 4.28 22.55
C ARG A 55 -9.23 3.50 23.79
N ARG A 56 -9.88 2.38 24.09
CA ARG A 56 -9.49 1.50 25.21
C ARG A 56 -8.05 1.01 25.07
N PHE A 57 -7.64 0.64 23.87
CA PHE A 57 -6.28 0.21 23.59
C PHE A 57 -5.26 1.33 23.82
N ILE A 58 -5.53 2.56 23.33
CA ILE A 58 -4.66 3.72 23.56
C ILE A 58 -4.55 4.04 25.05
N GLN A 59 -5.65 4.01 25.80
CA GLN A 59 -5.64 4.25 27.24
C GLN A 59 -4.79 3.23 28.01
N ALA A 60 -4.87 1.96 27.62
CA ALA A 60 -4.12 0.89 28.27
C ALA A 60 -2.63 0.88 27.89
N GLN A 61 -2.31 1.08 26.62
CA GLN A 61 -0.97 0.90 26.07
C GLN A 61 -0.15 2.19 25.92
N ARG A 62 -0.82 3.36 25.94
CA ARG A 62 -0.19 4.68 25.85
C ARG A 62 0.79 4.83 24.68
N PRO A 63 0.42 4.53 23.42
CA PRO A 63 1.28 4.79 22.27
C PRO A 63 1.55 6.29 22.12
N GLU A 64 2.77 6.64 21.76
CA GLU A 64 3.15 8.03 21.43
C GLU A 64 2.85 8.37 19.97
N GLY A 65 2.89 7.34 19.10
CA GLY A 65 2.54 7.46 17.71
C GLY A 65 1.69 6.29 17.21
N VAL A 66 0.91 6.54 16.15
CA VAL A 66 0.07 5.52 15.51
C VAL A 66 0.35 5.52 14.01
N ILE A 67 0.59 4.33 13.45
CA ILE A 67 0.67 4.09 12.01
C ILE A 67 -0.52 3.21 11.63
N HIS A 68 -1.50 3.80 10.93
CA HIS A 68 -2.73 3.12 10.52
C HIS A 68 -2.62 2.59 9.10
N MET A 69 -2.42 1.27 8.99
CA MET A 69 -2.37 0.55 7.71
C MET A 69 -3.46 -0.52 7.60
N ALA A 70 -4.16 -0.84 8.70
CA ALA A 70 -5.27 -1.78 8.64
C ALA A 70 -6.30 -1.35 7.60
N ALA A 71 -6.66 -2.27 6.73
CA ALA A 71 -7.63 -2.03 5.68
C ALA A 71 -8.24 -3.36 5.21
N LEU A 72 -9.51 -3.33 4.86
CA LEU A 72 -10.14 -4.38 4.08
C LEU A 72 -9.81 -4.11 2.61
N VAL A 73 -8.93 -4.91 2.03
CA VAL A 73 -8.45 -4.75 0.64
C VAL A 73 -8.68 -6.01 -0.16
N GLY A 74 -8.75 -5.86 -1.48
CA GLY A 74 -8.89 -6.99 -2.40
C GLY A 74 -8.79 -6.54 -3.86
N GLY A 75 -8.72 -7.49 -4.77
CA GLY A 75 -8.72 -7.23 -6.21
C GLY A 75 -10.04 -6.62 -6.71
N ILE A 76 -10.11 -6.30 -8.02
CA ILE A 76 -11.30 -5.74 -8.67
C ILE A 76 -12.55 -6.61 -8.44
N GLY A 77 -12.40 -7.94 -8.45
CA GLY A 77 -13.50 -8.88 -8.20
C GLY A 77 -14.11 -8.72 -6.81
N ALA A 78 -13.28 -8.65 -5.77
CA ALA A 78 -13.73 -8.46 -4.39
C ALA A 78 -14.40 -7.10 -4.17
N ASN A 79 -13.83 -6.03 -4.74
CA ASN A 79 -14.42 -4.68 -4.67
C ASN A 79 -15.80 -4.63 -5.33
N ARG A 80 -15.99 -5.28 -6.48
CA ARG A 80 -17.30 -5.38 -7.16
C ARG A 80 -18.32 -6.18 -6.34
N LYS A 81 -17.89 -7.25 -5.68
CA LYS A 81 -18.75 -8.15 -4.91
C LYS A 81 -19.19 -7.54 -3.57
N HIS A 82 -18.34 -6.74 -2.94
CA HIS A 82 -18.51 -6.25 -1.57
C HIS A 82 -18.27 -4.74 -1.40
N PRO A 83 -18.83 -3.86 -2.28
CA PRO A 83 -18.52 -2.42 -2.25
C PRO A 83 -18.91 -1.75 -0.92
N GLY A 84 -20.07 -2.13 -0.35
CA GLY A 84 -20.55 -1.59 0.91
C GLY A 84 -19.63 -1.93 2.10
N SER A 85 -19.19 -3.20 2.19
CA SER A 85 -18.28 -3.64 3.25
C SER A 85 -16.93 -2.96 3.14
N PHE A 86 -16.40 -2.79 1.92
CA PHE A 86 -15.13 -2.10 1.69
C PHE A 86 -15.20 -0.62 2.06
N PHE A 87 -16.31 0.05 1.73
CA PHE A 87 -16.52 1.43 2.15
C PHE A 87 -16.63 1.54 3.67
N TYR A 88 -17.57 0.80 4.27
CA TYR A 88 -17.86 0.89 5.71
C TYR A 88 -16.65 0.55 6.58
N ALA A 89 -16.03 -0.62 6.35
CA ALA A 89 -14.95 -1.08 7.21
C ALA A 89 -13.74 -0.14 7.16
N ASN A 90 -13.30 0.28 5.96
CA ASN A 90 -12.14 1.16 5.84
C ASN A 90 -12.40 2.55 6.41
N LEU A 91 -13.63 3.08 6.26
CA LEU A 91 -13.98 4.36 6.84
C LEU A 91 -14.11 4.26 8.37
N ALA A 92 -14.84 3.27 8.89
CA ALA A 92 -15.12 3.13 10.31
C ALA A 92 -13.84 2.91 11.13
N MET A 93 -12.96 2.00 10.68
CA MET A 93 -11.68 1.74 11.37
C MET A 93 -10.84 3.02 11.49
N GLY A 94 -10.65 3.74 10.37
CA GLY A 94 -9.83 4.95 10.39
C GLY A 94 -10.48 6.09 11.15
N LEU A 95 -11.79 6.33 10.96
CA LEU A 95 -12.55 7.38 11.63
C LEU A 95 -12.45 7.26 13.16
N GLN A 96 -12.73 6.06 13.69
CA GLN A 96 -12.69 5.78 15.12
C GLN A 96 -11.28 5.87 15.69
N LEU A 97 -10.28 5.38 14.95
CA LEU A 97 -8.88 5.42 15.37
C LEU A 97 -8.35 6.86 15.47
N ILE A 98 -8.58 7.69 14.46
CA ILE A 98 -8.15 9.10 14.45
C ILE A 98 -8.83 9.88 15.58
N GLU A 99 -10.14 9.66 15.81
CA GLU A 99 -10.84 10.28 16.93
C GLU A 99 -10.27 9.81 18.29
N ALA A 100 -10.00 8.52 18.45
CA ALA A 100 -9.38 8.00 19.66
C ALA A 100 -7.99 8.63 19.90
N CYS A 101 -7.18 8.79 18.86
CA CYS A 101 -5.88 9.45 18.95
C CYS A 101 -6.00 10.91 19.41
N ARG A 102 -6.98 11.65 18.89
CA ARG A 102 -7.27 13.03 19.34
C ARG A 102 -7.66 13.08 20.82
N LEU A 103 -8.63 12.25 21.21
CA LEU A 103 -9.16 12.23 22.59
C LEU A 103 -8.10 11.87 23.63
N GLU A 104 -7.18 10.98 23.30
CA GLU A 104 -6.13 10.49 24.17
C GLU A 104 -4.76 11.18 23.94
N SER A 105 -4.75 12.27 23.17
CA SER A 105 -3.57 13.12 22.93
C SER A 105 -2.36 12.36 22.38
N VAL A 106 -2.58 11.43 21.43
CA VAL A 106 -1.48 10.77 20.71
C VAL A 106 -0.68 11.83 19.94
N ALA A 107 0.65 11.81 20.08
CA ALA A 107 1.49 12.90 19.58
C ALA A 107 1.55 12.97 18.05
N LYS A 108 1.46 11.84 17.32
CA LYS A 108 1.49 11.80 15.85
C LYS A 108 0.74 10.60 15.29
N VAL A 109 0.00 10.82 14.19
CA VAL A 109 -0.79 9.78 13.51
C VAL A 109 -0.42 9.76 12.03
N LEU A 110 -0.01 8.61 11.50
CA LEU A 110 0.18 8.38 10.08
C LEU A 110 -0.91 7.45 9.56
N VAL A 111 -1.59 7.86 8.49
CA VAL A 111 -2.63 7.06 7.82
C VAL A 111 -2.18 6.74 6.40
N LEU A 112 -2.30 5.47 6.04
CA LEU A 112 -2.04 5.03 4.68
C LEU A 112 -3.29 5.21 3.81
N GLY A 113 -3.16 6.04 2.78
CA GLY A 113 -4.12 6.22 1.70
C GLY A 113 -3.99 5.15 0.62
N THR A 114 -4.42 5.49 -0.59
CA THR A 114 -4.35 4.60 -1.75
C THR A 114 -4.34 5.39 -3.06
N VAL A 115 -3.59 4.93 -4.04
CA VAL A 115 -3.67 5.48 -5.41
C VAL A 115 -5.06 5.33 -6.05
N CYS A 116 -5.87 4.39 -5.58
CA CYS A 116 -7.27 4.22 -6.01
C CYS A 116 -8.19 5.39 -5.61
N ALA A 117 -7.71 6.31 -4.78
CA ALA A 117 -8.44 7.52 -4.41
C ALA A 117 -8.42 8.61 -5.49
N TYR A 118 -7.50 8.53 -6.45
CA TYR A 118 -7.42 9.47 -7.56
C TYR A 118 -8.60 9.34 -8.52
N PRO A 119 -9.03 10.44 -9.15
CA PRO A 119 -10.04 10.40 -10.19
C PRO A 119 -9.66 9.46 -11.33
N LYS A 120 -10.67 8.85 -11.96
CA LYS A 120 -10.49 7.93 -13.09
C LYS A 120 -9.67 8.52 -14.24
N PHE A 121 -9.85 9.80 -14.51
CA PHE A 121 -9.24 10.53 -15.63
C PHE A 121 -8.19 11.56 -15.15
N THR A 122 -7.45 11.23 -14.10
CA THR A 122 -6.35 12.07 -13.63
C THR A 122 -5.24 12.15 -14.68
N PRO A 123 -4.72 13.36 -15.01
CA PRO A 123 -3.54 13.49 -15.85
C PRO A 123 -2.32 12.74 -15.28
N VAL A 124 -1.54 12.10 -16.15
CA VAL A 124 -0.33 11.35 -15.77
C VAL A 124 0.89 12.24 -15.93
N PRO A 125 1.82 12.31 -14.97
CA PRO A 125 1.80 11.65 -13.65
C PRO A 125 0.79 12.28 -12.70
N PHE A 126 0.17 11.47 -11.82
CA PHE A 126 -0.82 11.93 -10.84
C PHE A 126 -0.17 12.81 -9.78
N ARG A 127 -0.61 14.04 -9.68
CA ARG A 127 -0.19 14.99 -8.65
C ARG A 127 -1.22 15.02 -7.53
N GLU A 128 -0.77 15.27 -6.31
CA GLU A 128 -1.63 15.25 -5.13
C GLU A 128 -2.74 16.31 -5.19
N GLU A 129 -2.52 17.42 -5.91
CA GLU A 129 -3.52 18.47 -6.17
C GLU A 129 -4.72 17.94 -6.96
N GLU A 130 -4.51 16.93 -7.81
CA GLU A 130 -5.56 16.34 -8.65
C GLU A 130 -6.49 15.39 -7.88
N LEU A 131 -6.18 15.10 -6.61
CA LEU A 131 -6.95 14.12 -5.81
C LEU A 131 -8.45 14.44 -5.76
N TRP A 132 -8.82 15.73 -5.86
CA TRP A 132 -10.21 16.22 -5.74
C TRP A 132 -10.87 16.57 -7.08
N ASN A 133 -10.18 16.42 -8.21
CA ASN A 133 -10.65 16.86 -9.52
C ASN A 133 -11.54 15.85 -10.25
N GLY A 134 -12.28 15.03 -9.52
CA GLY A 134 -13.23 14.08 -10.09
C GLY A 134 -13.51 12.88 -9.21
N TYR A 135 -14.29 11.93 -9.75
CA TYR A 135 -14.66 10.70 -9.09
C TYR A 135 -13.68 9.56 -9.40
N PRO A 136 -13.32 8.72 -8.42
CA PRO A 136 -12.45 7.56 -8.65
C PRO A 136 -13.05 6.56 -9.63
N GLU A 137 -12.23 5.62 -10.11
CA GLU A 137 -12.73 4.50 -10.93
C GLU A 137 -13.80 3.72 -10.15
N GLU A 138 -14.93 3.42 -10.78
CA GLU A 138 -16.18 3.03 -10.14
C GLU A 138 -16.05 1.78 -9.25
N THR A 139 -15.20 0.82 -9.64
CA THR A 139 -15.01 -0.43 -8.87
C THR A 139 -14.21 -0.19 -7.59
N ASN A 140 -13.31 0.77 -7.61
CA ASN A 140 -12.45 1.13 -6.48
C ASN A 140 -12.97 2.33 -5.68
N ALA A 141 -13.98 3.03 -6.20
CA ALA A 141 -14.49 4.27 -5.61
C ALA A 141 -14.91 4.12 -4.14
N PRO A 142 -15.64 3.06 -3.72
CA PRO A 142 -16.00 2.90 -2.31
C PRO A 142 -14.78 2.90 -1.38
N TYR A 143 -13.75 2.13 -1.71
CA TYR A 143 -12.49 2.09 -0.96
C TYR A 143 -11.74 3.42 -1.04
N GLY A 144 -11.59 3.98 -2.25
CA GLY A 144 -10.88 5.23 -2.48
C GLY A 144 -11.50 6.42 -1.75
N ILE A 145 -12.83 6.55 -1.76
CA ILE A 145 -13.55 7.62 -1.05
C ILE A 145 -13.44 7.44 0.46
N ALA A 146 -13.55 6.21 0.99
CA ALA A 146 -13.32 5.96 2.41
C ALA A 146 -11.94 6.48 2.87
N LYS A 147 -10.89 6.19 2.11
CA LYS A 147 -9.53 6.69 2.40
C LYS A 147 -9.42 8.21 2.25
N LYS A 148 -10.04 8.84 1.24
CA LYS A 148 -10.09 10.32 1.10
C LYS A 148 -10.77 10.99 2.29
N ALA A 149 -11.82 10.40 2.84
CA ALA A 149 -12.50 10.94 4.01
C ALA A 149 -11.57 11.01 5.24
N LEU A 150 -10.67 10.03 5.41
CA LEU A 150 -9.69 10.05 6.50
C LEU A 150 -8.64 11.17 6.32
N LEU A 151 -8.27 11.52 5.07
CA LEU A 151 -7.44 12.69 4.80
C LEU A 151 -8.12 13.97 5.28
N VAL A 152 -9.40 14.15 4.93
CA VAL A 152 -10.18 15.33 5.38
C VAL A 152 -10.25 15.38 6.91
N GLN A 153 -10.47 14.24 7.57
CA GLN A 153 -10.49 14.19 9.04
C GLN A 153 -9.14 14.62 9.64
N LEU A 154 -8.02 14.12 9.12
CA LEU A 154 -6.68 14.52 9.60
C LEU A 154 -6.43 16.01 9.43
N GLN A 155 -6.77 16.57 8.26
CA GLN A 155 -6.61 18.00 7.98
C GLN A 155 -7.48 18.86 8.91
N SER A 156 -8.75 18.51 9.06
CA SER A 156 -9.68 19.20 9.95
C SER A 156 -9.23 19.12 11.41
N TYR A 157 -8.74 17.95 11.85
CA TYR A 157 -8.28 17.77 13.22
C TYR A 157 -6.94 18.47 13.49
N ARG A 158 -6.09 18.63 12.48
CA ARG A 158 -4.91 19.48 12.59
C ARG A 158 -5.29 20.94 12.79
N GLN A 159 -6.24 21.42 11.99
CA GLN A 159 -6.70 22.81 12.06
C GLN A 159 -7.40 23.13 13.39
N GLU A 160 -8.27 22.23 13.87
CA GLU A 160 -9.11 22.51 15.05
C GLU A 160 -8.43 22.12 16.37
N TYR A 161 -7.70 20.99 16.39
CA TYR A 161 -7.16 20.40 17.64
C TYR A 161 -5.64 20.33 17.67
N GLY A 162 -4.95 20.68 16.59
CA GLY A 162 -3.50 20.56 16.50
C GLY A 162 -2.98 19.13 16.37
N LEU A 163 -3.83 18.15 16.00
CA LEU A 163 -3.39 16.76 15.80
C LEU A 163 -2.38 16.69 14.66
N ARG A 164 -1.19 16.14 14.93
CA ARG A 164 -0.15 15.97 13.90
C ARG A 164 -0.48 14.74 13.04
N GLY A 165 -1.23 14.97 11.96
CA GLY A 165 -1.62 13.93 10.99
C GLY A 165 -0.68 13.90 9.78
N VAL A 166 -0.37 12.70 9.29
CA VAL A 166 0.39 12.43 8.05
C VAL A 166 -0.43 11.50 7.18
N PHE A 167 -0.53 11.79 5.87
CA PHE A 167 -1.26 10.95 4.93
C PHE A 167 -0.38 10.59 3.73
N LEU A 168 -0.06 9.30 3.58
CA LEU A 168 0.79 8.78 2.51
C LEU A 168 -0.02 7.96 1.52
N ILE A 169 0.20 8.18 0.23
CA ILE A 169 -0.53 7.53 -0.87
C ILE A 169 0.43 6.61 -1.63
N PRO A 170 0.52 5.31 -1.29
CA PRO A 170 1.35 4.39 -2.04
C PRO A 170 0.71 4.02 -3.38
N VAL A 171 1.57 3.82 -4.39
CA VAL A 171 1.22 3.13 -5.62
C VAL A 171 1.10 1.61 -5.38
N ASN A 172 0.95 0.80 -6.43
CA ASN A 172 0.85 -0.65 -6.29
C ASN A 172 2.12 -1.24 -5.65
N LEU A 173 1.96 -1.87 -4.51
CA LEU A 173 3.06 -2.50 -3.79
C LEU A 173 3.30 -3.92 -4.31
N TYR A 174 4.54 -4.39 -4.25
CA TYR A 174 4.94 -5.76 -4.52
C TYR A 174 6.18 -6.15 -3.71
N GLY A 175 6.39 -7.43 -3.52
CA GLY A 175 7.57 -7.92 -2.82
C GLY A 175 7.35 -9.25 -2.09
N PRO A 176 8.35 -9.73 -1.36
CA PRO A 176 8.23 -10.92 -0.51
C PRO A 176 7.12 -10.75 0.53
N GLY A 177 6.33 -11.81 0.76
CA GLY A 177 5.22 -11.78 1.73
C GLY A 177 3.88 -11.35 1.15
N ASP A 178 3.78 -11.03 -0.15
CA ASP A 178 2.51 -10.71 -0.80
C ASP A 178 1.61 -11.95 -0.94
N HIS A 179 0.32 -11.73 -1.09
CA HIS A 179 -0.67 -12.81 -1.17
C HIS A 179 -0.43 -13.73 -2.36
N LEU A 180 -0.64 -15.04 -2.15
CA LEU A 180 -0.46 -16.07 -3.19
C LEU A 180 -1.77 -16.62 -3.75
N ASP A 181 -2.91 -16.08 -3.31
CA ASP A 181 -4.23 -16.51 -3.78
C ASP A 181 -4.53 -15.93 -5.16
N LEU A 182 -4.89 -16.78 -6.15
CA LEU A 182 -5.12 -16.35 -7.54
C LEU A 182 -6.35 -15.45 -7.72
N GLU A 183 -7.36 -15.54 -6.87
CA GLU A 183 -8.58 -14.74 -7.00
C GLU A 183 -8.40 -13.30 -6.50
N ASN A 184 -7.45 -13.08 -5.58
CA ASN A 184 -7.23 -11.79 -4.93
C ASN A 184 -5.84 -11.20 -5.18
N ASN A 185 -5.04 -11.80 -6.09
CA ASN A 185 -3.65 -11.41 -6.31
C ASN A 185 -3.50 -10.06 -7.04
N HIS A 186 -2.44 -9.36 -6.65
CA HIS A 186 -1.88 -8.28 -7.45
C HIS A 186 -1.17 -8.85 -8.70
N VAL A 187 -0.93 -7.98 -9.68
CA VAL A 187 -0.39 -8.37 -11.01
C VAL A 187 0.95 -9.10 -10.90
N ILE A 188 1.91 -8.57 -10.12
CA ILE A 188 3.27 -9.14 -10.02
C ILE A 188 3.25 -10.54 -9.41
N PRO A 189 2.67 -10.80 -8.22
CA PRO A 189 2.64 -12.15 -7.67
C PRO A 189 1.87 -13.13 -8.54
N ALA A 190 0.80 -12.69 -9.22
CA ALA A 190 0.07 -13.53 -10.16
C ALA A 190 0.93 -13.96 -11.36
N LEU A 191 1.68 -13.04 -11.96
CA LEU A 191 2.60 -13.34 -13.06
C LEU A 191 3.72 -14.28 -12.62
N ILE A 192 4.39 -13.99 -11.49
CA ILE A 192 5.46 -14.84 -10.97
C ILE A 192 4.96 -16.27 -10.75
N ARG A 193 3.80 -16.43 -10.09
CA ARG A 193 3.19 -17.72 -9.85
C ARG A 193 2.90 -18.47 -11.14
N LYS A 194 2.21 -17.84 -12.10
CA LYS A 194 1.89 -18.43 -13.39
C LYS A 194 3.14 -18.93 -14.13
N PHE A 195 4.22 -18.14 -14.15
CA PHE A 195 5.44 -18.54 -14.83
C PHE A 195 6.21 -19.65 -14.09
N LEU A 196 6.23 -19.63 -12.76
CA LEU A 196 6.85 -20.72 -11.98
C LEU A 196 6.10 -22.04 -12.18
N GLU A 197 4.76 -22.04 -12.13
CA GLU A 197 3.92 -23.21 -12.37
C GLU A 197 4.04 -23.71 -13.82
N ALA A 198 4.02 -22.80 -14.80
CA ALA A 198 4.18 -23.15 -16.21
C ALA A 198 5.56 -23.75 -16.52
N LYS A 199 6.61 -23.25 -15.87
CA LYS A 199 7.96 -23.79 -16.00
C LYS A 199 8.06 -25.18 -15.39
N ALA A 200 7.42 -25.43 -14.25
CA ALA A 200 7.43 -26.72 -13.58
C ALA A 200 6.67 -27.81 -14.37
N SER A 201 5.60 -27.43 -15.07
CA SER A 201 4.76 -28.33 -15.88
C SER A 201 5.17 -28.38 -17.36
N ASP A 202 6.25 -27.71 -17.77
CA ASP A 202 6.68 -27.54 -19.17
C ASP A 202 5.55 -27.06 -20.10
N ALA A 203 4.68 -26.18 -19.59
CA ALA A 203 3.55 -25.66 -20.34
C ALA A 203 4.01 -24.84 -21.57
N PRO A 204 3.34 -24.98 -22.75
CA PRO A 204 3.77 -24.33 -23.99
C PRO A 204 3.57 -22.80 -23.97
N ALA A 205 2.59 -22.30 -23.22
CA ALA A 205 2.28 -20.86 -23.10
C ALA A 205 1.62 -20.52 -21.77
N VAL A 206 1.72 -19.24 -21.39
CA VAL A 206 1.01 -18.65 -20.23
C VAL A 206 0.04 -17.59 -20.73
N GLU A 207 -1.22 -17.71 -20.29
CA GLU A 207 -2.25 -16.71 -20.54
C GLU A 207 -2.12 -15.51 -19.61
N ILE A 208 -2.06 -14.32 -20.21
CA ILE A 208 -2.07 -13.01 -19.56
C ILE A 208 -3.40 -12.33 -19.84
N TRP A 209 -4.08 -11.88 -18.80
CA TRP A 209 -5.37 -11.19 -18.92
C TRP A 209 -5.19 -9.79 -19.50
N GLY A 210 -6.11 -9.39 -20.38
CA GLY A 210 -6.10 -8.11 -21.08
C GLY A 210 -5.24 -8.10 -22.32
N THR A 211 -5.04 -6.92 -22.90
CA THR A 211 -4.21 -6.71 -24.10
C THR A 211 -2.72 -6.59 -23.79
N GLY A 212 -2.39 -6.34 -22.52
CA GLY A 212 -1.03 -6.03 -22.07
C GLY A 212 -0.59 -4.58 -22.33
N GLN A 213 -1.46 -3.74 -22.88
CA GLN A 213 -1.12 -2.33 -23.21
C GLN A 213 -1.18 -1.39 -22.01
N ALA A 214 -2.01 -1.73 -21.00
CA ALA A 214 -2.10 -0.93 -19.78
C ALA A 214 -0.74 -0.85 -19.10
N SER A 215 -0.39 0.34 -18.58
CA SER A 215 0.83 0.54 -17.80
C SER A 215 0.53 0.76 -16.31
N ARG A 216 1.45 0.33 -15.47
CA ARG A 216 1.38 0.47 -14.02
C ARG A 216 2.74 0.86 -13.47
N GLU A 217 2.70 1.59 -12.40
CA GLU A 217 3.83 1.82 -11.53
C GLU A 217 3.79 0.84 -10.35
N PHE A 218 4.96 0.34 -9.95
CA PHE A 218 5.12 -0.60 -8.86
C PHE A 218 6.20 -0.13 -7.88
N LEU A 219 5.88 -0.13 -6.60
CA LEU A 219 6.82 0.22 -5.54
C LEU A 219 7.16 -1.02 -4.72
N TYR A 220 8.47 -1.25 -4.56
CA TYR A 220 8.95 -2.36 -3.76
C TYR A 220 8.57 -2.19 -2.29
N VAL A 221 8.08 -3.24 -1.66
CA VAL A 221 7.48 -3.17 -0.31
C VAL A 221 8.43 -2.70 0.77
N LYS A 222 9.74 -3.02 0.66
CA LYS A 222 10.73 -2.52 1.64
C LYS A 222 10.94 -1.02 1.49
N ASP A 223 10.94 -0.48 0.26
CA ASP A 223 11.02 0.96 0.04
C ASP A 223 9.78 1.68 0.58
N ALA A 224 8.60 1.07 0.42
CA ALA A 224 7.38 1.61 1.02
C ALA A 224 7.44 1.61 2.56
N ALA A 225 7.97 0.56 3.17
CA ALA A 225 8.17 0.48 4.61
C ALA A 225 9.14 1.55 5.12
N GLU A 226 10.24 1.76 4.39
CA GLU A 226 11.18 2.86 4.67
C GLU A 226 10.49 4.23 4.57
N ALA A 227 9.71 4.47 3.50
CA ALA A 227 8.95 5.72 3.31
C ALA A 227 8.00 6.01 4.48
N ILE A 228 7.31 4.97 4.97
CA ILE A 228 6.39 5.08 6.10
C ILE A 228 7.14 5.48 7.38
N CYS A 229 8.27 4.84 7.65
CA CYS A 229 9.10 5.18 8.81
C CYS A 229 9.67 6.61 8.70
N GLU A 230 10.22 6.98 7.54
CA GLU A 230 10.73 8.34 7.30
C GLU A 230 9.62 9.39 7.36
N GLY A 231 8.44 9.11 6.77
CA GLY A 231 7.27 9.97 6.87
C GLY A 231 6.80 10.16 8.32
N MET A 232 6.78 9.07 9.10
CA MET A 232 6.44 9.16 10.52
C MET A 232 7.48 9.99 11.29
N ALA A 233 8.77 9.85 10.98
CA ALA A 233 9.83 10.54 11.69
C ALA A 233 9.97 12.02 11.29
N ARG A 234 9.74 12.38 10.03
CA ARG A 234 10.15 13.68 9.47
C ARG A 234 9.03 14.55 8.93
N LEU A 235 7.93 13.95 8.42
CA LEU A 235 6.89 14.72 7.74
C LEU A 235 6.00 15.47 8.72
N GLU A 236 5.91 16.80 8.55
CA GLU A 236 5.10 17.71 9.38
C GLU A 236 4.05 18.46 8.55
N SER A 237 3.63 17.90 7.43
CA SER A 237 2.59 18.44 6.57
C SER A 237 1.29 17.69 6.72
N ASP A 238 0.16 18.36 6.57
CA ASP A 238 -1.18 17.78 6.39
C ASP A 238 -1.54 17.54 4.91
N GLU A 239 -0.64 17.93 4.01
CA GLU A 239 -0.78 17.62 2.59
C GLU A 239 -0.59 16.11 2.36
N PRO A 240 -1.42 15.49 1.49
CA PRO A 240 -1.18 14.12 1.08
C PRO A 240 0.13 14.00 0.31
N VAL A 241 0.83 12.87 0.45
CA VAL A 241 2.12 12.64 -0.22
C VAL A 241 2.11 11.31 -0.95
N ASN A 242 2.39 11.36 -2.24
CA ASN A 242 2.55 10.18 -3.09
C ASN A 242 3.82 9.40 -2.77
N LEU A 243 3.69 8.08 -2.70
CA LEU A 243 4.81 7.15 -2.58
C LEU A 243 4.88 6.24 -3.82
N GLY A 244 5.91 6.41 -4.60
CA GLY A 244 6.14 5.66 -5.82
C GLY A 244 7.59 5.74 -6.29
N THR A 245 7.85 5.20 -7.45
CA THR A 245 9.15 5.27 -8.14
C THR A 245 9.21 6.41 -9.17
N GLY A 246 8.03 6.81 -9.69
CA GLY A 246 7.91 7.69 -10.84
C GLY A 246 8.10 7.00 -12.19
N ASP A 247 8.27 5.66 -12.19
CA ASP A 247 8.48 4.87 -13.40
C ASP A 247 7.29 3.94 -13.67
N GLU A 248 6.77 3.95 -14.90
CA GLU A 248 5.70 3.04 -15.33
C GLU A 248 6.24 1.94 -16.26
N ILE A 249 5.59 0.78 -16.24
CA ILE A 249 5.86 -0.34 -17.13
C ILE A 249 4.56 -0.90 -17.69
N THR A 250 4.53 -1.29 -18.99
CA THR A 250 3.36 -1.98 -19.54
C THR A 250 3.23 -3.39 -18.95
N ILE A 251 2.01 -3.91 -18.87
CA ILE A 251 1.80 -5.30 -18.41
C ILE A 251 2.51 -6.30 -19.35
N ARG A 252 2.61 -5.98 -20.63
CA ARG A 252 3.36 -6.77 -21.62
C ARG A 252 4.84 -6.87 -21.28
N ASP A 253 5.48 -5.71 -21.04
CA ASP A 253 6.91 -5.65 -20.74
C ASP A 253 7.22 -6.26 -19.37
N LEU A 254 6.34 -6.03 -18.39
CA LEU A 254 6.42 -6.66 -17.08
C LEU A 254 6.34 -8.19 -17.18
N ALA A 255 5.39 -8.73 -17.96
CA ALA A 255 5.27 -10.17 -18.18
C ALA A 255 6.52 -10.73 -18.85
N GLY A 256 7.10 -10.02 -19.85
CA GLY A 256 8.37 -10.37 -20.46
C GLY A 256 9.51 -10.45 -19.45
N LYS A 257 9.67 -9.39 -18.62
CA LYS A 257 10.69 -9.36 -17.56
C LYS A 257 10.54 -10.52 -16.57
N VAL A 258 9.34 -10.76 -16.06
CA VAL A 258 9.10 -11.85 -15.10
C VAL A 258 9.36 -13.21 -15.72
N LYS A 259 8.93 -13.43 -16.98
CA LYS A 259 9.22 -14.62 -17.78
C LYS A 259 10.74 -14.91 -17.83
N ASP A 260 11.52 -13.88 -18.20
CA ASP A 260 12.97 -13.99 -18.35
C ASP A 260 13.66 -14.27 -17.00
N LEU A 261 13.26 -13.55 -15.93
CA LEU A 261 13.81 -13.74 -14.59
C LEU A 261 13.49 -15.12 -13.98
N VAL A 262 12.30 -15.66 -14.26
CA VAL A 262 11.93 -17.03 -13.88
C VAL A 262 12.68 -18.05 -14.73
N GLY A 263 13.09 -17.69 -15.94
CA GLY A 263 13.70 -18.58 -16.92
C GLY A 263 12.68 -19.51 -17.57
N TYR A 264 11.45 -19.04 -17.80
CA TYR A 264 10.42 -19.78 -18.55
C TYR A 264 10.62 -19.54 -20.05
N ARG A 265 10.54 -20.62 -20.87
CA ARG A 265 10.82 -20.59 -22.32
C ARG A 265 9.58 -20.61 -23.21
N GLY A 266 8.39 -20.89 -22.65
CA GLY A 266 7.14 -20.95 -23.39
C GLY A 266 6.65 -19.59 -23.92
N GLY A 267 5.52 -19.57 -24.62
CA GLY A 267 4.90 -18.39 -25.20
C GLY A 267 4.12 -17.54 -24.19
N LEU A 268 3.78 -16.29 -24.59
CA LEU A 268 2.80 -15.42 -23.90
C LEU A 268 1.58 -15.30 -24.80
N VAL A 269 0.39 -15.53 -24.23
CA VAL A 269 -0.90 -15.36 -24.92
C VAL A 269 -1.70 -14.30 -24.16
N PHE A 270 -2.00 -13.18 -24.82
CA PHE A 270 -2.80 -12.11 -24.23
C PHE A 270 -4.27 -12.35 -24.54
N ASN A 271 -5.13 -12.33 -23.51
CA ASN A 271 -6.56 -12.59 -23.63
C ASN A 271 -7.37 -11.30 -23.44
N PRO A 272 -7.80 -10.62 -24.53
CA PRO A 272 -8.52 -9.36 -24.47
C PRO A 272 -9.98 -9.51 -23.97
N ALA A 273 -10.48 -10.72 -23.73
CA ALA A 273 -11.79 -10.92 -23.09
C ALA A 273 -11.83 -10.41 -21.64
N TYR A 274 -10.66 -10.25 -21.01
CA TYR A 274 -10.51 -9.62 -19.70
C TYR A 274 -10.18 -8.14 -19.84
N PRO A 275 -10.73 -7.26 -18.99
CA PRO A 275 -10.50 -5.82 -19.07
C PRO A 275 -9.08 -5.43 -18.68
N ASP A 276 -8.50 -4.45 -19.35
CA ASP A 276 -7.19 -3.85 -19.00
C ASP A 276 -7.25 -2.96 -17.75
N GLY A 277 -8.44 -2.51 -17.36
CA GLY A 277 -8.62 -1.51 -16.32
C GLY A 277 -8.21 -0.09 -16.77
N GLN A 278 -7.74 0.74 -15.85
CA GLN A 278 -7.29 2.10 -16.15
C GLN A 278 -6.06 2.05 -17.08
N PRO A 279 -6.01 2.84 -18.18
CA PRO A 279 -4.93 2.75 -19.19
C PRO A 279 -3.53 2.99 -18.62
N LYS A 280 -3.37 4.06 -17.82
CA LYS A 280 -2.10 4.47 -17.23
C LYS A 280 -2.26 4.81 -15.76
N ARG A 281 -1.23 4.49 -14.96
CA ARG A 281 -1.16 4.87 -13.54
C ARG A 281 0.30 5.06 -13.13
N GLN A 282 0.66 6.33 -12.91
CA GLN A 282 2.00 6.77 -12.52
C GLN A 282 1.84 7.97 -11.58
N LEU A 283 2.61 8.04 -10.50
CA LEU A 283 2.58 9.11 -9.52
C LEU A 283 3.69 10.13 -9.77
N ASP A 284 3.40 11.41 -9.52
CA ASP A 284 4.43 12.40 -9.25
C ASP A 284 4.93 12.20 -7.82
N THR A 285 6.22 11.94 -7.67
CA THR A 285 6.87 11.63 -6.38
C THR A 285 7.72 12.78 -5.84
N SER A 286 7.69 13.93 -6.50
CA SER A 286 8.52 15.10 -6.17
C SER A 286 8.23 15.67 -4.77
N ARG A 287 6.99 15.53 -4.30
CA ARG A 287 6.58 16.02 -2.97
C ARG A 287 7.24 15.21 -1.85
N ALA A 288 7.35 13.89 -1.96
CA ALA A 288 8.05 13.05 -0.98
C ALA A 288 9.51 13.46 -0.83
N LEU A 289 10.20 13.66 -1.95
CA LEU A 289 11.58 14.14 -1.94
C LEU A 289 11.70 15.53 -1.29
N ARG A 290 10.81 16.46 -1.63
CA ARG A 290 10.84 17.83 -1.11
C ARG A 290 10.54 17.92 0.38
N LEU A 291 9.52 17.20 0.88
CA LEU A 291 9.01 17.37 2.24
C LEU A 291 9.79 16.56 3.28
N PHE A 292 10.26 15.35 2.94
CA PHE A 292 10.99 14.53 3.91
C PHE A 292 12.20 13.78 3.34
N GLY A 293 12.63 14.15 2.12
CA GLY A 293 13.89 13.67 1.54
C GLY A 293 13.85 12.22 1.04
N TRP A 294 12.66 11.62 0.89
CA TRP A 294 12.54 10.22 0.50
C TRP A 294 12.38 10.05 -1.02
N LYS A 295 13.05 9.01 -1.54
CA LYS A 295 12.93 8.49 -2.90
C LYS A 295 13.10 6.97 -2.86
N ALA A 296 12.34 6.24 -3.67
CA ALA A 296 12.51 4.80 -3.83
C ALA A 296 13.94 4.46 -4.30
N GLY A 297 14.54 3.47 -3.67
CA GLY A 297 15.92 3.05 -3.91
C GLY A 297 16.06 1.73 -4.67
N THR A 298 15.03 0.87 -4.65
CA THR A 298 15.07 -0.47 -5.24
C THR A 298 14.55 -0.46 -6.67
N GLY A 299 15.43 -0.79 -7.64
CA GLY A 299 15.01 -0.96 -9.03
C GLY A 299 14.09 -2.15 -9.22
N LEU A 300 13.19 -2.08 -10.25
CA LEU A 300 12.18 -3.11 -10.51
C LEU A 300 12.79 -4.52 -10.67
N ASP A 301 13.89 -4.65 -11.40
CA ASP A 301 14.55 -5.95 -11.65
C ASP A 301 15.07 -6.59 -10.35
N GLN A 302 15.61 -5.79 -9.44
CA GLN A 302 16.06 -6.27 -8.14
C GLN A 302 14.87 -6.74 -7.29
N GLY A 303 13.84 -5.93 -7.15
CA GLY A 303 12.65 -6.27 -6.38
C GLY A 303 11.92 -7.50 -6.94
N LEU A 304 11.87 -7.66 -8.27
CA LEU A 304 11.31 -8.85 -8.92
C LEU A 304 12.14 -10.11 -8.59
N ARG A 305 13.48 -10.05 -8.65
CA ARG A 305 14.34 -11.19 -8.26
C ARG A 305 14.09 -11.62 -6.81
N GLU A 306 14.12 -10.66 -5.87
CA GLU A 306 13.87 -10.97 -4.45
C GLU A 306 12.48 -11.58 -4.24
N THR A 307 11.46 -11.11 -4.99
CA THR A 307 10.09 -11.64 -4.90
C THR A 307 10.00 -13.07 -5.48
N ILE A 308 10.65 -13.32 -6.62
CA ILE A 308 10.71 -14.65 -7.25
C ILE A 308 11.43 -15.64 -6.34
N ASP A 309 12.58 -15.26 -5.78
CA ASP A 309 13.38 -16.12 -4.91
C ASP A 309 12.63 -16.48 -3.62
N TRP A 310 11.85 -15.54 -3.07
CA TRP A 310 10.95 -15.80 -1.94
C TRP A 310 9.82 -16.76 -2.32
N MET A 311 9.18 -16.59 -3.49
CA MET A 311 7.99 -17.36 -3.87
C MET A 311 8.33 -18.78 -4.33
N ARG A 312 9.48 -18.98 -4.96
CA ARG A 312 9.92 -20.25 -5.57
C ARG A 312 9.86 -21.44 -4.59
N PRO A 313 10.48 -21.42 -3.39
CA PRO A 313 10.42 -22.53 -2.45
C PRO A 313 9.02 -22.78 -1.91
N ILE A 314 8.20 -21.75 -1.77
CA ILE A 314 6.83 -21.87 -1.26
C ILE A 314 5.95 -22.65 -2.25
N LEU A 315 6.08 -22.36 -3.55
CA LEU A 315 5.32 -23.08 -4.57
C LEU A 315 5.86 -24.52 -4.78
N ALA A 316 7.17 -24.71 -4.71
CA ALA A 316 7.75 -26.06 -4.79
C ALA A 316 7.28 -26.98 -3.65
N ALA A 317 7.06 -26.44 -2.45
CA ALA A 317 6.56 -27.21 -1.30
C ALA A 317 5.06 -27.55 -1.37
N ARG A 318 4.31 -26.98 -2.34
CA ARG A 318 2.86 -27.21 -2.54
C ARG A 318 2.56 -28.22 -3.67
N GLN A 319 3.58 -28.62 -4.44
CA GLN A 319 3.56 -29.66 -5.47
C GLN A 319 3.91 -31.04 -4.88
#